data_f5fe1ff911b27bb4b4f73e48dfd7218f
#
_entry.id   f5fe1ff911b27bb4b4f73e48dfd7218f
#
_cell.length_a   1.000
_cell.length_b   1.000
_cell.length_c   1.000
_cell.angle_alpha   90.00
_cell.angle_beta   90.00
_cell.angle_gamma   90.00
#
_symmetry.space_group_name_H-M   'P 1'
#
loop_
_entity.id
_entity.type
_entity.pdbx_description
1 polymer ?
#
loop_
_entity_poly.entity_id
_entity_poly.type
_entity_poly.pdbx_seq_one_letter_code
_entity_poly.pdbx_strand_id
1 'polypeptide(L)'
;MGNIKTKFVQNSYIFLDIDGVLNCSTTRTNDKETHMPQQDLLNNLKRISDIIPNTVIILSSTWRLTAEERRLVDIYLDKVDLKISGYTSDKSVDASGDRPAEILEYININKINQPWIAIDDMDMLRMSDQLNDINFCKTDDRYGLTSEKTDEVITKLLNQKNN
;
A
#
# COMPACT_ATOMS: atom_id res chain seq x y z
N MET A 1 7.41 10.28 41.58
CA MET A 1 7.38 10.88 40.21
C MET A 1 7.45 9.76 39.22
N GLY A 2 6.31 9.42 38.61
CA GLY A 2 6.24 8.34 37.62
C GLY A 2 6.88 8.78 36.29
N ASN A 3 7.87 8.04 35.81
CA ASN A 3 8.41 8.18 34.46
C ASN A 3 7.29 7.93 33.47
N ILE A 4 6.73 8.98 32.88
CA ILE A 4 5.93 8.89 31.66
C ILE A 4 6.93 8.48 30.58
N LYS A 5 7.04 7.15 30.32
CA LYS A 5 7.65 6.66 29.09
C LYS A 5 6.79 7.19 27.95
N THR A 6 7.21 8.25 27.31
CA THR A 6 6.69 8.65 26.01
C THR A 6 6.85 7.44 25.10
N LYS A 7 5.74 6.73 24.87
CA LYS A 7 5.69 5.63 23.92
C LYS A 7 5.92 6.29 22.56
N PHE A 8 7.14 6.23 22.04
CA PHE A 8 7.42 6.65 20.67
C PHE A 8 6.47 5.85 19.78
N VAL A 9 5.50 6.54 19.18
CA VAL A 9 4.54 5.89 18.27
C VAL A 9 5.32 5.55 17.02
N GLN A 10 5.55 4.25 16.82
CA GLN A 10 6.32 3.71 15.71
C GLN A 10 5.53 3.84 14.41
N ASN A 11 6.19 4.26 13.33
CA ASN A 11 5.60 4.27 11.99
C ASN A 11 5.17 2.86 11.56
N SER A 12 4.21 2.80 10.65
CA SER A 12 3.83 1.59 9.92
C SER A 12 3.81 1.92 8.43
N TYR A 13 4.42 1.09 7.61
CA TYR A 13 4.57 1.36 6.19
C TYR A 13 3.58 0.52 5.38
N ILE A 14 2.94 1.15 4.40
CA ILE A 14 2.10 0.49 3.39
C ILE A 14 2.75 0.72 2.03
N PHE A 15 3.17 -0.36 1.37
CA PHE A 15 3.54 -0.34 -0.04
C PHE A 15 2.27 -0.60 -0.84
N LEU A 16 1.80 0.43 -1.54
CA LEU A 16 0.46 0.48 -2.12
C LEU A 16 0.52 0.38 -3.64
N ASP A 17 -0.18 -0.60 -4.19
CA ASP A 17 -0.57 -0.60 -5.60
C ASP A 17 -1.91 0.13 -5.80
N ILE A 18 -2.23 0.49 -7.03
CA ILE A 18 -3.45 1.21 -7.40
C ILE A 18 -4.41 0.30 -8.15
N ASP A 19 -3.96 -0.27 -9.29
CA ASP A 19 -4.80 -1.14 -10.12
C ASP A 19 -5.07 -2.46 -9.38
N GLY A 20 -6.34 -2.86 -9.31
CA GLY A 20 -6.74 -4.03 -8.54
C GLY A 20 -6.71 -3.85 -7.02
N VAL A 21 -6.41 -2.63 -6.53
CA VAL A 21 -6.41 -2.28 -5.09
C VAL A 21 -7.37 -1.12 -4.81
N LEU A 22 -7.15 0.05 -5.42
CA LEU A 22 -8.00 1.24 -5.24
C LEU A 22 -8.96 1.46 -6.42
N ASN A 23 -8.81 0.73 -7.49
CA ASN A 23 -9.79 0.55 -8.56
C ASN A 23 -9.95 -0.95 -8.84
N CYS A 24 -11.04 -1.36 -9.45
CA CYS A 24 -11.27 -2.78 -9.73
C CYS A 24 -11.82 -3.02 -11.15
N SER A 25 -11.51 -4.20 -11.69
CA SER A 25 -11.85 -4.55 -13.09
C SER A 25 -13.35 -4.65 -13.34
N THR A 26 -14.16 -4.93 -12.34
CA THR A 26 -15.63 -4.99 -12.46
C THR A 26 -16.26 -3.62 -12.73
N THR A 27 -15.58 -2.54 -12.39
CA THR A 27 -16.06 -1.16 -12.61
C THR A 27 -15.29 -0.46 -13.72
N ARG A 28 -14.11 -0.94 -14.09
CA ARG A 28 -13.32 -0.41 -15.20
C ARG A 28 -14.03 -0.72 -16.54
N THR A 29 -14.30 0.31 -17.31
CA THR A 29 -14.78 0.23 -18.69
C THR A 29 -13.73 0.82 -19.63
N ASN A 30 -14.05 1.00 -20.89
CA ASN A 30 -13.16 1.72 -21.84
C ASN A 30 -13.08 3.23 -21.58
N ASP A 31 -13.84 3.74 -20.61
CA ASP A 31 -13.79 5.12 -20.18
C ASP A 31 -12.66 5.32 -19.14
N LYS A 32 -11.79 6.30 -19.39
CA LYS A 32 -10.65 6.63 -18.52
C LYS A 32 -11.07 6.96 -17.10
N GLU A 33 -12.27 7.52 -16.88
CA GLU A 33 -12.77 7.86 -15.55
C GLU A 33 -12.97 6.64 -14.67
N THR A 34 -13.24 5.47 -15.24
CA THR A 34 -13.46 4.23 -14.49
C THR A 34 -12.17 3.55 -14.02
N HIS A 35 -11.01 4.01 -14.50
CA HIS A 35 -9.70 3.56 -14.02
C HIS A 35 -9.22 4.32 -12.79
N MET A 36 -9.92 5.38 -12.39
CA MET A 36 -9.54 6.18 -11.22
C MET A 36 -9.83 5.45 -9.91
N PRO A 37 -9.11 5.80 -8.83
CA PRO A 37 -9.40 5.28 -7.49
C PRO A 37 -10.85 5.52 -7.09
N GLN A 38 -11.50 4.48 -6.54
CA GLN A 38 -12.91 4.50 -6.16
C GLN A 38 -13.08 4.94 -4.70
N GLN A 39 -14.12 5.70 -4.42
CA GLN A 39 -14.32 6.32 -3.12
C GLN A 39 -14.47 5.31 -1.96
N ASP A 40 -15.14 4.19 -2.19
CA ASP A 40 -15.30 3.14 -1.17
C ASP A 40 -13.97 2.44 -0.85
N LEU A 41 -13.12 2.19 -1.86
CA LEU A 41 -11.79 1.61 -1.69
C LEU A 41 -10.83 2.60 -1.02
N LEU A 42 -10.92 3.89 -1.35
CA LEU A 42 -10.21 4.96 -0.65
C LEU A 42 -10.62 5.05 0.83
N ASN A 43 -11.91 4.95 1.13
CA ASN A 43 -12.42 4.93 2.51
C ASN A 43 -11.89 3.72 3.29
N ASN A 44 -11.75 2.57 2.64
CA ASN A 44 -11.14 1.38 3.23
C ASN A 44 -9.65 1.59 3.54
N LEU A 45 -8.90 2.22 2.64
CA LEU A 45 -7.50 2.62 2.91
C LEU A 45 -7.41 3.63 4.05
N LYS A 46 -8.30 4.63 4.08
CA LYS A 46 -8.39 5.60 5.17
C LYS A 46 -8.63 4.92 6.52
N ARG A 47 -9.52 3.93 6.57
CA ARG A 47 -9.79 3.17 7.80
C ARG A 47 -8.54 2.47 8.35
N ILE A 48 -7.63 2.01 7.51
CA ILE A 48 -6.35 1.46 7.97
C ILE A 48 -5.56 2.54 8.71
N SER A 49 -5.41 3.73 8.13
CA SER A 49 -4.63 4.82 8.73
C SER A 49 -5.29 5.42 9.98
N ASP A 50 -6.60 5.33 10.12
CA ASP A 50 -7.31 5.78 11.31
C ASP A 50 -7.10 4.84 12.50
N ILE A 51 -6.92 3.54 12.25
CA ILE A 51 -6.70 2.52 13.28
C ILE A 51 -5.21 2.32 13.58
N ILE A 52 -4.38 2.37 12.54
CA ILE A 52 -2.93 2.21 12.64
C ILE A 52 -2.27 3.60 12.67
N PRO A 53 -1.83 4.07 13.83
CA PRO A 53 -1.23 5.41 13.92
C PRO A 53 0.11 5.49 13.17
N ASN A 54 0.41 6.68 12.66
CA ASN A 54 1.63 6.99 11.92
C ASN A 54 1.82 6.10 10.68
N THR A 55 0.75 5.86 9.95
CA THR A 55 0.81 5.16 8.67
C THR A 55 1.53 5.99 7.62
N VAL A 56 2.54 5.40 6.99
CA VAL A 56 3.34 5.98 5.90
C VAL A 56 3.05 5.20 4.63
N ILE A 57 2.54 5.89 3.61
CA ILE A 57 2.16 5.25 2.33
C ILE A 57 3.26 5.47 1.30
N ILE A 58 3.78 4.38 0.76
CA ILE A 58 4.77 4.34 -0.31
C ILE A 58 4.09 3.79 -1.56
N LEU A 59 4.07 4.56 -2.63
CA LEU A 59 3.47 4.12 -3.89
C LEU A 59 4.38 3.08 -4.57
N SER A 60 3.86 1.88 -4.71
CA SER A 60 4.50 0.73 -5.35
C SER A 60 3.64 0.24 -6.52
N SER A 61 3.33 1.12 -7.42
CA SER A 61 2.45 0.92 -8.58
C SER A 61 3.13 1.45 -9.84
N THR A 62 2.73 0.97 -11.01
CA THR A 62 3.14 1.57 -12.29
C THR A 62 2.72 3.05 -12.39
N TRP A 63 1.71 3.47 -11.66
CA TRP A 63 1.27 4.87 -11.57
C TRP A 63 2.36 5.82 -11.01
N ARG A 64 3.44 5.28 -10.41
CA ARG A 64 4.58 6.10 -9.97
C ARG A 64 5.47 6.55 -11.13
N LEU A 65 5.36 5.93 -12.31
CA LEU A 65 6.31 6.12 -13.42
C LEU A 65 6.13 7.45 -14.14
N THR A 66 4.92 8.00 -14.18
CA THR A 66 4.64 9.29 -14.80
C THR A 66 4.26 10.36 -13.78
N ALA A 67 4.62 11.61 -14.06
CA ALA A 67 4.24 12.74 -13.21
C ALA A 67 2.72 12.97 -13.18
N GLU A 68 2.03 12.69 -14.30
CA GLU A 68 0.58 12.84 -14.41
C GLU A 68 -0.15 11.84 -13.50
N GLU A 69 0.23 10.56 -13.57
CA GLU A 69 -0.38 9.52 -12.75
C GLU A 69 -0.10 9.73 -11.26
N ARG A 70 1.13 10.10 -10.87
CA ARG A 70 1.43 10.46 -9.48
C ARG A 70 0.53 11.58 -8.98
N ARG A 71 0.34 12.63 -9.78
CA ARG A 71 -0.55 13.74 -9.43
C ARG A 71 -2.00 13.28 -9.26
N LEU A 72 -2.48 12.38 -10.09
CA LEU A 72 -3.83 11.82 -9.95
C LEU A 72 -3.97 11.04 -8.64
N VAL A 73 -2.99 10.20 -8.29
CA VAL A 73 -2.98 9.48 -6.99
C VAL A 73 -3.06 10.46 -5.83
N ASP A 74 -2.24 11.53 -5.84
CA ASP A 74 -2.25 12.55 -4.79
C ASP A 74 -3.63 13.23 -4.66
N ILE A 75 -4.26 13.61 -5.80
CA ILE A 75 -5.59 14.23 -5.81
C ILE A 75 -6.65 13.31 -5.20
N TYR A 76 -6.60 12.00 -5.49
CA TYR A 76 -7.58 11.05 -4.96
C TYR A 76 -7.35 10.72 -3.49
N LEU A 77 -6.11 10.58 -3.05
CA LEU A 77 -5.78 10.35 -1.65
C LEU A 77 -6.11 11.57 -0.77
N ASP A 78 -5.91 12.78 -1.29
CA ASP A 78 -6.25 14.02 -0.58
C ASP A 78 -7.75 14.11 -0.24
N LYS A 79 -8.63 13.51 -1.04
CA LYS A 79 -10.08 13.43 -0.75
C LYS A 79 -10.41 12.69 0.55
N VAL A 80 -9.49 11.89 1.05
CA VAL A 80 -9.63 11.12 2.30
C VAL A 80 -8.52 11.45 3.31
N ASP A 81 -7.92 12.63 3.20
CA ASP A 81 -6.84 13.11 4.08
C ASP A 81 -5.63 12.17 4.15
N LEU A 82 -5.29 11.53 3.04
CA LEU A 82 -4.10 10.71 2.89
C LEU A 82 -3.14 11.32 1.87
N LYS A 83 -1.87 10.92 1.95
CA LYS A 83 -0.84 11.36 1.00
C LYS A 83 0.20 10.28 0.77
N ILE A 84 0.82 10.31 -0.40
CA ILE A 84 2.02 9.53 -0.69
C ILE A 84 3.23 10.18 -0.02
N SER A 85 4.05 9.37 0.65
CA SER A 85 5.25 9.80 1.35
C SER A 85 6.54 9.40 0.61
N GLY A 86 6.44 8.55 -0.41
CA GLY A 86 7.56 8.09 -1.21
C GLY A 86 7.14 7.13 -2.32
N TYR A 87 8.11 6.73 -3.12
CA TYR A 87 7.91 5.85 -4.28
C TYR A 87 8.98 4.76 -4.28
N THR A 88 8.62 3.53 -4.64
CA THR A 88 9.62 2.51 -4.94
C THR A 88 10.38 2.87 -6.22
N SER A 89 11.62 2.36 -6.36
CA SER A 89 12.41 2.54 -7.58
C SER A 89 11.74 1.84 -8.77
N ASP A 90 12.08 2.29 -9.97
CA ASP A 90 11.75 1.56 -11.20
C ASP A 90 12.95 0.70 -11.57
N LYS A 91 12.85 -0.60 -11.33
CA LYS A 91 13.83 -1.61 -11.74
C LYS A 91 13.36 -2.46 -12.91
N SER A 92 12.22 -2.11 -13.48
CA SER A 92 11.68 -2.86 -14.61
C SER A 92 12.58 -2.71 -15.83
N VAL A 93 13.21 -3.79 -16.23
CA VAL A 93 13.84 -3.93 -17.55
C VAL A 93 12.75 -4.13 -18.62
N ASP A 94 11.55 -4.50 -18.17
CA ASP A 94 10.34 -4.64 -18.96
C ASP A 94 9.11 -4.16 -18.16
N ALA A 95 7.96 -4.05 -18.83
CA ALA A 95 6.72 -3.53 -18.23
C ALA A 95 6.16 -4.37 -17.06
N SER A 96 6.74 -5.54 -16.76
CA SER A 96 6.28 -6.42 -15.67
C SER A 96 6.89 -6.09 -14.31
N GLY A 97 8.06 -5.44 -14.27
CA GLY A 97 8.76 -5.04 -13.05
C GLY A 97 9.05 -6.19 -12.07
N ASP A 98 10.06 -6.04 -11.24
CA ASP A 98 10.23 -6.93 -10.08
C ASP A 98 9.71 -6.21 -8.83
N ARG A 99 8.39 -6.14 -8.69
CA ARG A 99 7.70 -5.44 -7.61
C ARG A 99 8.21 -5.85 -6.21
N PRO A 100 8.38 -7.15 -5.90
CA PRO A 100 8.98 -7.56 -4.64
C PRO A 100 10.38 -6.99 -4.42
N ALA A 101 11.26 -7.07 -5.43
CA ALA A 101 12.63 -6.55 -5.32
C ALA A 101 12.66 -5.02 -5.12
N GLU A 102 11.78 -4.27 -5.78
CA GLU A 102 11.63 -2.83 -5.62
C GLU A 102 11.22 -2.44 -4.20
N ILE A 103 10.27 -3.18 -3.61
CA ILE A 103 9.81 -2.99 -2.22
C ILE A 103 10.96 -3.29 -1.25
N LEU A 104 11.61 -4.43 -1.39
CA LEU A 104 12.70 -4.85 -0.51
C LEU A 104 13.91 -3.91 -0.60
N GLU A 105 14.20 -3.40 -1.79
CA GLU A 105 15.23 -2.38 -1.96
C GLU A 105 14.87 -1.10 -1.21
N TYR A 106 13.62 -0.61 -1.33
CA TYR A 106 13.15 0.57 -0.61
C TYR A 106 13.30 0.38 0.90
N ILE A 107 12.90 -0.77 1.43
CA ILE A 107 13.05 -1.14 2.83
C ILE A 107 14.52 -1.09 3.26
N ASN A 108 15.41 -1.68 2.47
CA ASN A 108 16.84 -1.74 2.78
C ASN A 108 17.50 -0.36 2.74
N ILE A 109 17.28 0.43 1.69
CA ILE A 109 17.85 1.77 1.55
C ILE A 109 17.39 2.70 2.67
N ASN A 110 16.12 2.66 3.02
CA ASN A 110 15.53 3.51 4.06
C ASN A 110 15.66 2.91 5.46
N LYS A 111 16.30 1.75 5.62
CA LYS A 111 16.53 1.05 6.89
C LYS A 111 15.23 0.86 7.68
N ILE A 112 14.17 0.49 6.99
CA ILE A 112 12.86 0.26 7.60
C ILE A 112 12.93 -1.04 8.41
N ASN A 113 12.80 -0.92 9.73
CA ASN A 113 12.70 -2.03 10.68
C ASN A 113 11.38 -2.01 11.46
N GLN A 114 10.48 -1.13 11.05
CA GLN A 114 9.14 -0.98 11.60
C GLN A 114 8.16 -1.90 10.85
N PRO A 115 6.95 -2.11 11.42
CA PRO A 115 5.90 -2.86 10.74
C PRO A 115 5.63 -2.34 9.33
N TRP A 116 5.51 -3.26 8.39
CA TRP A 116 5.19 -2.91 7.01
C TRP A 116 4.34 -4.00 6.34
N ILE A 117 3.59 -3.59 5.33
CA ILE A 117 2.77 -4.48 4.51
C ILE A 117 2.74 -3.97 3.06
N ALA A 118 2.78 -4.89 2.11
CA ALA A 118 2.46 -4.60 0.72
C ALA A 118 1.00 -4.99 0.44
N ILE A 119 0.28 -4.15 -0.31
CA ILE A 119 -1.09 -4.39 -0.76
C ILE A 119 -1.08 -4.34 -2.28
N ASP A 120 -1.37 -5.46 -2.93
CA ASP A 120 -1.23 -5.62 -4.38
C ASP A 120 -2.13 -6.78 -4.85
N ASP A 121 -2.59 -6.77 -6.10
CA ASP A 121 -3.34 -7.86 -6.70
C ASP A 121 -2.45 -8.94 -7.34
N MET A 122 -1.18 -8.62 -7.58
CA MET A 122 -0.20 -9.57 -8.07
C MET A 122 0.12 -10.65 -7.02
N ASP A 123 0.46 -11.84 -7.45
CA ASP A 123 0.85 -12.94 -6.56
C ASP A 123 2.33 -12.85 -6.14
N MET A 124 2.66 -11.85 -5.33
CA MET A 124 4.04 -11.56 -4.96
C MET A 124 4.69 -12.65 -4.11
N LEU A 125 3.92 -13.48 -3.40
CA LEU A 125 4.47 -14.62 -2.65
C LEU A 125 5.06 -15.70 -3.56
N ARG A 126 4.58 -15.79 -4.80
CA ARG A 126 5.19 -16.68 -5.82
C ARG A 126 6.38 -16.05 -6.51
N MET A 127 6.52 -14.72 -6.44
CA MET A 127 7.61 -14.00 -7.10
C MET A 127 8.86 -13.88 -6.21
N SER A 128 8.70 -13.99 -4.89
CA SER A 128 9.83 -13.81 -3.96
C SER A 128 9.62 -14.58 -2.66
N ASP A 129 10.63 -15.37 -2.28
CA ASP A 129 10.67 -16.07 -0.98
C ASP A 129 10.92 -15.13 0.22
N GLN A 130 11.21 -13.85 -0.04
CA GLN A 130 11.47 -12.84 1.00
C GLN A 130 10.18 -12.14 1.46
N LEU A 131 9.08 -12.27 0.71
CA LEU A 131 7.76 -11.88 1.16
C LEU A 131 7.05 -13.08 1.79
N ASN A 132 6.18 -12.81 2.76
CA ASN A 132 5.40 -13.83 3.44
C ASN A 132 4.03 -13.29 3.85
N ASP A 133 3.16 -14.13 4.37
CA ASP A 133 1.81 -13.76 4.79
C ASP A 133 1.74 -12.68 5.87
N ILE A 134 2.82 -12.40 6.58
CA ILE A 134 2.85 -11.36 7.63
C ILE A 134 2.89 -9.97 7.01
N ASN A 135 3.62 -9.82 5.90
CA ASN A 135 3.90 -8.53 5.28
C ASN A 135 3.29 -8.35 3.88
N PHE A 136 2.36 -9.20 3.49
CA PHE A 136 1.67 -9.10 2.21
C PHE A 136 0.17 -9.34 2.36
N CYS A 137 -0.63 -8.51 1.69
CA CYS A 137 -2.07 -8.68 1.52
C CYS A 137 -2.39 -8.67 0.02
N LYS A 138 -2.74 -9.84 -0.51
CA LYS A 138 -3.20 -9.97 -1.88
C LYS A 138 -4.65 -9.55 -1.99
N THR A 139 -4.94 -8.60 -2.89
CA THR A 139 -6.30 -8.27 -3.30
C THR A 139 -6.74 -9.12 -4.50
N ASP A 140 -8.00 -9.03 -4.85
CA ASP A 140 -8.55 -9.57 -6.09
C ASP A 140 -8.84 -8.38 -7.02
N ASP A 141 -8.28 -8.37 -8.23
CA ASP A 141 -8.47 -7.30 -9.23
C ASP A 141 -9.94 -6.96 -9.50
N ARG A 142 -10.84 -7.91 -9.28
CA ARG A 142 -12.29 -7.71 -9.45
C ARG A 142 -12.92 -6.83 -8.38
N TYR A 143 -12.37 -6.81 -7.17
CA TYR A 143 -13.01 -6.21 -6.00
C TYR A 143 -12.13 -5.19 -5.27
N GLY A 144 -10.82 -5.21 -5.48
CA GLY A 144 -9.87 -4.30 -4.83
C GLY A 144 -9.73 -4.51 -3.32
N LEU A 145 -9.42 -3.43 -2.62
CA LEU A 145 -9.25 -3.40 -1.16
C LEU A 145 -10.61 -3.41 -0.46
N THR A 146 -11.24 -4.58 -0.38
CA THR A 146 -12.52 -4.78 0.31
C THR A 146 -12.41 -4.53 1.82
N SER A 147 -13.57 -4.49 2.50
CA SER A 147 -13.61 -4.36 3.97
C SER A 147 -12.90 -5.53 4.67
N GLU A 148 -13.05 -6.77 4.17
CA GLU A 148 -12.36 -7.95 4.70
C GLU A 148 -10.84 -7.83 4.51
N LYS A 149 -10.38 -7.37 3.35
CA LYS A 149 -8.95 -7.15 3.08
C LYS A 149 -8.38 -6.04 3.96
N THR A 150 -9.16 -5.01 4.21
CA THR A 150 -8.82 -3.94 5.16
C THR A 150 -8.61 -4.49 6.58
N ASP A 151 -9.51 -5.34 7.06
CA ASP A 151 -9.39 -6.00 8.37
C ASP A 151 -8.15 -6.92 8.43
N GLU A 152 -7.86 -7.63 7.34
CA GLU A 152 -6.64 -8.45 7.21
C GLU A 152 -5.38 -7.58 7.36
N VAL A 153 -5.29 -6.46 6.64
CA VAL A 153 -4.15 -5.52 6.71
C VAL A 153 -3.97 -4.97 8.13
N ILE A 154 -5.05 -4.51 8.75
CA ILE A 154 -5.02 -3.99 10.12
C ILE A 154 -4.50 -5.05 11.09
N THR A 155 -5.04 -6.26 11.02
CA THR A 155 -4.64 -7.38 11.88
C THR A 155 -3.16 -7.71 11.71
N LYS A 156 -2.66 -7.81 10.48
CA LYS A 156 -1.25 -8.09 10.19
C LYS A 156 -0.32 -7.01 10.74
N LEU A 157 -0.66 -5.74 10.56
CA LEU A 157 0.15 -4.63 11.09
C LEU A 157 0.15 -4.57 12.62
N LEU A 158 -0.99 -4.83 13.27
CA LEU A 158 -1.07 -4.89 14.73
C LEU A 158 -0.25 -6.04 15.30
N ASN A 159 -0.28 -7.21 14.66
CA ASN A 159 0.51 -8.37 15.09
C ASN A 159 2.01 -8.11 14.98
N GLN A 160 2.47 -7.41 13.95
CA GLN A 160 3.87 -7.02 13.81
C GLN A 160 4.33 -6.03 14.89
N LYS A 161 3.42 -5.21 15.44
CA LYS A 161 3.74 -4.25 16.52
C LYS A 161 3.90 -4.91 17.89
N ASN A 162 3.33 -6.09 18.06
CA ASN A 162 3.31 -6.80 19.34
C ASN A 162 4.43 -7.84 19.48
N ASN A 163 5.20 -8.07 18.43
CA ASN A 163 6.37 -8.95 18.39
C ASN A 163 7.67 -8.13 18.41
#